data_a36b544115494186e36740d5d443f547
#
_entry.id   a36b544115494186e36740d5d443f547
#
_cell.length_a   1.000
_cell.length_b   1.000
_cell.length_c   1.000
_cell.angle_alpha   90.00
_cell.angle_beta   90.00
_cell.angle_gamma   90.00
#
_symmetry.space_group_name_H-M   'P 1'
#
loop_
_entity.id
_entity.type
_entity.pdbx_description
1 polymer ?
#
loop_
_entity_poly.entity_id
_entity_poly.type
_entity_poly.pdbx_seq_one_letter_code
_entity_poly.pdbx_strand_id
1 'polypeptide(L)'
;MDNKKLLTTKEVALTLDVSQSTVRRWADSGYLPCYRVGESKYRKFDIDDIEKVKLKIYSKDSSANKEYINKKRVVIKKDIPPLPHPAHYLMHRYWGRKAHNVVSEYIKNFTSEGDIVLDPFMGSGVTNIESSKLNRRSVGIDLNPMSVFIVKSTISNVDIDTFNKYFNSIFNELYDKFHNLYDTKCPECGNTCETEIYVWEEDFIKKVRGKCKEHGLFIKDVDDFDLSRIVQYKELFNELKMTGVLEYPTDPIMQYVKRSGRERIDELFTERALIMLSSLRKQILNIEDENIRNLLFLCFTSMLPNVSRMIPGDVEKCTYKSGWVISKFWTPTVHTERNIFTCFKLRFKTILKGKLELASIDSSLANIYNMDSSNLFNIESNSIDYIFTDPPYGESIAYFALSHFWNCWLDFNVDYSSEMIIDSYRRKDYVDYAFRIKQAFKEMYRVLKPNHYMSFTFHNRDLNIWKAILEGCLDAGFELMGIVLQSQAVSSGTQGINKKNTLTGDFVYNFKKVENNIDKTTYEYMKNAEEFIVNTIKEFLIKKDGATSSELYEYIIPIVAKNHAYCNDDGKVINIESLIKKNFDYIEVIKFDDKGIGEDYKWVVK
;
A
#
# COMPACT_ATOMS: atom_id res chain seq x y z
N MET A 1 -21.41 -7.08 -55.52
CA MET A 1 -21.06 -6.96 -54.08
C MET A 1 -19.76 -7.71 -53.93
N ASP A 2 -18.66 -6.96 -53.81
CA ASP A 2 -17.32 -7.52 -53.72
C ASP A 2 -17.19 -8.42 -52.49
N ASN A 3 -16.66 -9.62 -52.72
CA ASN A 3 -16.40 -10.62 -51.68
C ASN A 3 -15.26 -10.15 -50.75
N LYS A 4 -15.52 -9.19 -49.88
CA LYS A 4 -14.54 -8.76 -48.89
C LYS A 4 -14.28 -9.90 -47.91
N LYS A 5 -13.03 -10.32 -47.80
CA LYS A 5 -12.61 -11.36 -46.84
C LYS A 5 -12.59 -10.79 -45.45
N LEU A 6 -13.59 -11.13 -44.63
CA LEU A 6 -13.73 -10.66 -43.24
C LEU A 6 -13.13 -11.67 -42.28
N LEU A 7 -12.15 -11.24 -41.48
CA LEU A 7 -11.47 -12.03 -40.46
C LEU A 7 -12.15 -11.92 -39.09
N THR A 8 -12.02 -12.96 -38.27
CA THR A 8 -12.46 -12.98 -36.86
C THR A 8 -11.42 -12.31 -35.94
N THR A 9 -11.81 -11.98 -34.72
CA THR A 9 -10.88 -11.44 -33.69
C THR A 9 -9.67 -12.38 -33.49
N LYS A 10 -9.86 -13.70 -33.55
CA LYS A 10 -8.78 -14.69 -33.40
C LYS A 10 -7.81 -14.66 -34.57
N GLU A 11 -8.32 -14.60 -35.79
CA GLU A 11 -7.50 -14.53 -37.00
C GLU A 11 -6.70 -13.23 -37.08
N VAL A 12 -7.32 -12.10 -36.72
CA VAL A 12 -6.63 -10.80 -36.65
C VAL A 12 -5.52 -10.81 -35.59
N ALA A 13 -5.77 -11.41 -34.44
CA ALA A 13 -4.78 -11.54 -33.37
C ALA A 13 -3.53 -12.32 -33.86
N LEU A 14 -3.74 -13.41 -34.58
CA LEU A 14 -2.65 -14.18 -35.20
C LEU A 14 -1.94 -13.41 -36.32
N THR A 15 -2.67 -12.67 -37.14
CA THR A 15 -2.10 -11.93 -38.30
C THR A 15 -1.24 -10.75 -37.86
N LEU A 16 -1.58 -10.11 -36.73
CA LEU A 16 -0.87 -8.93 -36.18
C LEU A 16 0.09 -9.29 -35.06
N ASP A 17 0.21 -10.57 -34.70
CA ASP A 17 1.01 -11.06 -33.56
C ASP A 17 0.69 -10.33 -32.25
N VAL A 18 -0.60 -10.23 -31.93
CA VAL A 18 -1.10 -9.57 -30.71
C VAL A 18 -2.17 -10.42 -30.02
N SER A 19 -2.49 -10.12 -28.75
CA SER A 19 -3.56 -10.81 -28.05
C SER A 19 -4.96 -10.46 -28.60
N GLN A 20 -5.92 -11.41 -28.49
CA GLN A 20 -7.31 -11.12 -28.87
C GLN A 20 -7.91 -9.97 -28.07
N SER A 21 -7.47 -9.73 -26.83
CA SER A 21 -7.87 -8.60 -26.01
C SER A 21 -7.37 -7.28 -26.59
N THR A 22 -6.17 -7.25 -27.14
CA THR A 22 -5.62 -6.09 -27.85
C THR A 22 -6.46 -5.75 -29.07
N VAL A 23 -6.81 -6.75 -29.88
CA VAL A 23 -7.69 -6.55 -31.06
C VAL A 23 -9.07 -6.00 -30.65
N ARG A 24 -9.67 -6.53 -29.58
CA ARG A 24 -10.95 -6.01 -29.07
C ARG A 24 -10.84 -4.56 -28.63
N ARG A 25 -9.78 -4.19 -27.89
CA ARG A 25 -9.52 -2.82 -27.46
C ARG A 25 -9.34 -1.86 -28.63
N TRP A 26 -8.60 -2.28 -29.66
CA TRP A 26 -8.41 -1.48 -30.88
C TRP A 26 -9.73 -1.28 -31.65
N ALA A 27 -10.59 -2.30 -31.65
CA ALA A 27 -11.92 -2.18 -32.23
C ALA A 27 -12.83 -1.21 -31.42
N ASP A 28 -12.78 -1.30 -30.08
CA ASP A 28 -13.58 -0.46 -29.20
C ASP A 28 -13.11 1.01 -29.18
N SER A 29 -11.82 1.26 -29.40
CA SER A 29 -11.25 2.60 -29.54
C SER A 29 -11.34 3.21 -30.94
N GLY A 30 -11.86 2.45 -31.93
CA GLY A 30 -11.89 2.88 -33.33
C GLY A 30 -10.54 2.84 -34.04
N TYR A 31 -9.47 2.39 -33.39
CA TYR A 31 -8.13 2.27 -33.99
C TYR A 31 -8.10 1.21 -35.10
N LEU A 32 -8.85 0.10 -34.94
CA LEU A 32 -9.07 -0.91 -35.96
C LEU A 32 -10.57 -0.98 -36.26
N PRO A 33 -11.02 -0.54 -37.45
CA PRO A 33 -12.42 -0.60 -37.82
C PRO A 33 -12.96 -2.04 -37.77
N CYS A 34 -14.15 -2.23 -37.23
CA CYS A 34 -14.80 -3.54 -37.18
C CYS A 34 -16.28 -3.47 -37.54
N TYR A 35 -16.76 -4.55 -38.14
CA TYR A 35 -18.16 -4.78 -38.48
C TYR A 35 -18.79 -5.74 -37.46
N ARG A 36 -20.04 -5.53 -37.10
CA ARG A 36 -20.79 -6.45 -36.24
C ARG A 36 -21.76 -7.26 -37.10
N VAL A 37 -21.55 -8.56 -37.14
CA VAL A 37 -22.28 -9.47 -38.06
C VAL A 37 -23.05 -10.52 -37.25
N GLY A 38 -24.30 -10.82 -37.70
CA GLY A 38 -25.17 -11.82 -37.08
C GLY A 38 -25.94 -11.33 -35.86
N GLU A 39 -26.92 -12.13 -35.43
CA GLU A 39 -27.76 -11.82 -34.23
C GLU A 39 -26.95 -11.68 -32.94
N SER A 40 -25.83 -12.42 -32.83
CA SER A 40 -24.88 -12.36 -31.70
C SER A 40 -23.86 -11.25 -31.80
N LYS A 41 -23.95 -10.36 -32.82
CA LYS A 41 -23.10 -9.18 -33.02
C LYS A 41 -21.57 -9.45 -32.94
N TYR A 42 -21.10 -10.57 -33.49
CA TYR A 42 -19.66 -10.91 -33.56
C TYR A 42 -18.88 -9.87 -34.36
N ARG A 43 -17.68 -9.52 -33.83
CA ARG A 43 -16.76 -8.61 -34.54
C ARG A 43 -16.12 -9.32 -35.71
N LYS A 44 -16.17 -8.68 -36.87
CA LYS A 44 -15.46 -9.05 -38.09
C LYS A 44 -14.64 -7.87 -38.59
N PHE A 45 -13.51 -8.14 -39.21
CA PHE A 45 -12.52 -7.14 -39.61
C PHE A 45 -12.16 -7.31 -41.07
N ASP A 46 -12.09 -6.21 -41.80
CA ASP A 46 -11.67 -6.18 -43.18
C ASP A 46 -10.15 -6.39 -43.28
N ILE A 47 -9.70 -7.23 -44.20
CA ILE A 47 -8.27 -7.53 -44.37
C ILE A 47 -7.48 -6.28 -44.77
N ASP A 48 -8.05 -5.36 -45.56
CA ASP A 48 -7.40 -4.13 -45.99
C ASP A 48 -7.15 -3.19 -44.80
N ASP A 49 -8.07 -3.14 -43.84
CA ASP A 49 -7.91 -2.34 -42.64
C ASP A 49 -6.88 -2.97 -41.69
N ILE A 50 -6.80 -4.29 -41.65
CA ILE A 50 -5.76 -5.02 -40.89
C ILE A 50 -4.38 -4.74 -41.49
N GLU A 51 -4.25 -4.76 -42.82
CA GLU A 51 -2.98 -4.46 -43.50
C GLU A 51 -2.54 -3.01 -43.30
N LYS A 52 -3.47 -2.04 -43.31
CA LYS A 52 -3.17 -0.65 -42.95
C LYS A 52 -2.67 -0.52 -41.52
N VAL A 53 -3.28 -1.22 -40.55
CA VAL A 53 -2.83 -1.22 -39.15
C VAL A 53 -1.50 -1.96 -39.05
N LYS A 54 -1.30 -3.07 -39.76
CA LYS A 54 -0.03 -3.79 -39.85
C LYS A 54 1.10 -2.89 -40.37
N LEU A 55 0.86 -2.19 -41.46
CA LEU A 55 1.80 -1.20 -42.00
C LEU A 55 2.09 -0.08 -40.96
N LYS A 56 1.07 0.41 -40.24
CA LYS A 56 1.26 1.40 -39.18
C LYS A 56 2.06 0.86 -37.99
N ILE A 57 1.93 -0.42 -37.66
CA ILE A 57 2.71 -1.07 -36.60
C ILE A 57 4.16 -1.25 -37.04
N TYR A 58 4.40 -1.75 -38.25
CA TYR A 58 5.74 -2.09 -38.75
C TYR A 58 6.49 -0.90 -39.39
N SER A 59 5.80 0.15 -39.89
CA SER A 59 6.45 1.39 -40.33
C SER A 59 6.85 2.30 -39.15
N LYS A 60 6.39 2.02 -37.95
CA LYS A 60 6.76 2.72 -36.73
C LYS A 60 8.15 2.40 -36.21
N ASP A 61 8.81 1.34 -36.67
CA ASP A 61 10.15 0.98 -36.17
C ASP A 61 11.28 1.92 -36.61
N SER A 62 11.06 2.78 -37.61
CA SER A 62 12.09 3.72 -38.07
C SER A 62 11.78 5.22 -37.90
N SER A 63 10.50 5.61 -37.77
CA SER A 63 10.09 7.01 -37.61
C SER A 63 9.55 7.32 -36.20
N ALA A 64 9.00 6.34 -35.48
CA ALA A 64 8.48 6.51 -34.13
C ALA A 64 9.56 6.83 -33.09
N ASN A 65 10.80 6.39 -33.32
CA ASN A 65 11.92 6.75 -32.47
C ASN A 65 12.28 8.26 -32.52
N LYS A 66 11.83 9.00 -33.54
CA LYS A 66 12.07 10.46 -33.64
C LYS A 66 10.94 11.31 -33.05
N GLU A 67 9.69 10.85 -33.09
CA GLU A 67 8.54 11.59 -32.50
C GLU A 67 8.41 11.37 -30.99
N TYR A 68 8.84 10.20 -30.47
CA TYR A 68 8.85 9.91 -29.04
C TYR A 68 9.87 10.74 -28.24
N ILE A 69 10.95 11.20 -28.89
CA ILE A 69 12.00 12.03 -28.25
C ILE A 69 11.51 13.46 -27.96
N ASN A 70 10.40 13.90 -28.57
CA ASN A 70 9.91 15.28 -28.47
C ASN A 70 8.62 15.49 -27.67
N LYS A 71 8.08 14.49 -26.97
CA LYS A 71 7.00 14.74 -26.01
C LYS A 71 7.61 15.50 -24.82
N LYS A 72 7.38 16.81 -24.79
CA LYS A 72 7.85 17.66 -23.69
C LYS A 72 7.27 17.12 -22.39
N ARG A 73 8.06 16.36 -21.63
CA ARG A 73 7.69 15.86 -20.31
C ARG A 73 7.54 17.08 -19.40
N VAL A 74 6.32 17.43 -19.04
CA VAL A 74 6.02 18.63 -18.26
C VAL A 74 5.81 18.20 -16.82
N VAL A 75 6.49 18.86 -15.89
CA VAL A 75 6.28 18.62 -14.45
C VAL A 75 4.82 18.91 -14.11
N ILE A 76 4.17 17.94 -13.45
CA ILE A 76 2.80 18.09 -12.94
C ILE A 76 2.82 19.20 -11.90
N LYS A 77 1.92 20.18 -12.03
CA LYS A 77 1.89 21.38 -11.18
C LYS A 77 0.63 21.49 -10.32
N LYS A 78 -0.30 20.55 -10.46
CA LYS A 78 -1.58 20.56 -9.74
C LYS A 78 -1.85 19.23 -9.10
N ASP A 79 -2.59 19.26 -8.01
CA ASP A 79 -3.17 18.11 -7.34
C ASP A 79 -3.99 17.25 -8.31
N ILE A 80 -3.86 15.93 -8.17
CA ILE A 80 -4.66 14.94 -8.88
C ILE A 80 -5.66 14.36 -7.88
N PRO A 81 -6.98 14.57 -8.05
CA PRO A 81 -7.96 14.03 -7.13
C PRO A 81 -7.80 12.52 -6.93
N PRO A 82 -7.55 12.05 -5.70
CA PRO A 82 -7.32 10.63 -5.45
C PRO A 82 -8.61 9.83 -5.54
N LEU A 83 -8.54 8.62 -6.10
CA LEU A 83 -9.66 7.68 -6.20
C LEU A 83 -9.55 6.56 -5.15
N PRO A 84 -10.69 5.98 -4.73
CA PRO A 84 -10.71 4.80 -3.86
C PRO A 84 -9.94 3.63 -4.48
N HIS A 85 -9.33 2.82 -3.63
CA HIS A 85 -8.57 1.66 -4.08
C HIS A 85 -9.46 0.58 -4.72
N PRO A 86 -9.11 0.09 -5.93
CA PRO A 86 -9.74 -1.06 -6.56
C PRO A 86 -9.47 -2.37 -5.81
N ALA A 87 -10.15 -3.45 -6.21
CA ALA A 87 -10.20 -4.70 -5.44
C ALA A 87 -8.82 -5.33 -5.21
N HIS A 88 -7.93 -5.27 -6.19
CA HIS A 88 -6.60 -5.86 -6.06
C HIS A 88 -5.74 -5.22 -4.96
N TYR A 89 -5.92 -3.93 -4.65
CA TYR A 89 -5.26 -3.31 -3.49
C TYR A 89 -5.92 -3.66 -2.15
N LEU A 90 -7.11 -4.26 -2.15
CA LEU A 90 -7.79 -4.73 -0.94
C LEU A 90 -7.41 -6.17 -0.57
N MET A 91 -6.62 -6.86 -1.41
CA MET A 91 -6.21 -8.25 -1.18
C MET A 91 -5.36 -8.40 0.08
N HIS A 92 -4.50 -7.46 0.39
CA HIS A 92 -3.73 -7.43 1.63
C HIS A 92 -3.57 -6.00 2.14
N ARG A 93 -3.50 -5.84 3.45
CA ARG A 93 -3.21 -4.56 4.08
C ARG A 93 -1.72 -4.26 4.02
N TYR A 94 -1.38 -2.99 3.73
CA TYR A 94 -0.05 -2.45 3.88
C TYR A 94 -0.15 -0.97 4.27
N TRP A 95 0.80 -0.46 5.06
CA TRP A 95 0.76 0.92 5.55
C TRP A 95 1.24 1.91 4.50
N GLY A 96 0.69 3.12 4.53
CA GLY A 96 1.17 4.23 3.68
C GLY A 96 0.87 4.09 2.18
N ARG A 97 -0.03 3.19 1.77
CA ARG A 97 -0.35 2.98 0.35
C ARG A 97 -0.83 4.26 -0.32
N LYS A 98 -0.17 4.65 -1.42
CA LYS A 98 -0.50 5.83 -2.21
C LYS A 98 -1.70 5.59 -3.13
N ALA A 99 -2.39 6.68 -3.52
CA ALA A 99 -3.53 6.60 -4.43
C ALA A 99 -3.06 6.11 -5.82
N HIS A 100 -3.61 5.00 -6.27
CA HIS A 100 -3.20 4.31 -7.50
C HIS A 100 -3.31 5.17 -8.75
N ASN A 101 -4.38 5.96 -8.86
CA ASN A 101 -4.60 6.83 -10.01
C ASN A 101 -3.60 7.99 -10.05
N VAL A 102 -3.17 8.50 -8.91
CA VAL A 102 -2.12 9.53 -8.83
C VAL A 102 -0.81 8.97 -9.37
N VAL A 103 -0.38 7.81 -8.86
CA VAL A 103 0.83 7.13 -9.34
C VAL A 103 0.74 6.84 -10.84
N SER A 104 -0.41 6.34 -11.30
CA SER A 104 -0.68 6.07 -12.72
C SER A 104 -0.50 7.30 -13.61
N GLU A 105 -1.01 8.47 -13.19
CA GLU A 105 -0.87 9.72 -13.96
C GLU A 105 0.58 10.21 -13.99
N TYR A 106 1.34 10.08 -12.90
CA TYR A 106 2.77 10.38 -12.88
C TYR A 106 3.55 9.47 -13.83
N ILE A 107 3.29 8.16 -13.82
CA ILE A 107 3.91 7.21 -14.75
C ILE A 107 3.58 7.57 -16.20
N LYS A 108 2.32 7.83 -16.55
CA LYS A 108 1.90 8.24 -17.90
C LYS A 108 2.59 9.52 -18.37
N ASN A 109 2.75 10.49 -17.46
CA ASN A 109 3.33 11.79 -17.79
C ASN A 109 4.83 11.70 -18.11
N PHE A 110 5.56 10.86 -17.38
CA PHE A 110 7.02 10.79 -17.49
C PHE A 110 7.53 9.61 -18.31
N THR A 111 6.66 8.70 -18.76
CA THR A 111 7.06 7.49 -19.50
C THR A 111 6.19 7.23 -20.73
N SER A 112 6.72 6.37 -21.60
CA SER A 112 6.03 5.76 -22.73
C SER A 112 5.87 4.26 -22.52
N GLU A 113 5.03 3.57 -23.33
CA GLU A 113 4.92 2.10 -23.30
C GLU A 113 6.29 1.46 -23.55
N GLY A 114 6.62 0.43 -22.79
CA GLY A 114 7.90 -0.27 -22.85
C GLY A 114 9.03 0.34 -22.01
N ASP A 115 8.89 1.60 -21.53
CA ASP A 115 9.85 2.22 -20.63
C ASP A 115 9.94 1.46 -19.30
N ILE A 116 11.06 1.60 -18.58
CA ILE A 116 11.31 0.94 -17.31
C ILE A 116 11.09 1.94 -16.15
N VAL A 117 10.17 1.61 -15.26
CA VAL A 117 9.87 2.35 -14.04
C VAL A 117 10.47 1.64 -12.83
N LEU A 118 11.22 2.37 -11.99
CA LEU A 118 11.78 1.83 -10.74
C LEU A 118 11.02 2.38 -9.53
N ASP A 119 10.72 1.49 -8.59
CA ASP A 119 10.32 1.84 -7.22
C ASP A 119 11.27 1.14 -6.22
N PRO A 120 12.27 1.85 -5.67
CA PRO A 120 13.25 1.27 -4.74
C PRO A 120 12.74 1.16 -3.29
N PHE A 121 11.52 1.64 -2.99
CA PHE A 121 10.82 1.47 -1.72
C PHE A 121 9.37 1.02 -1.98
N MET A 122 9.26 -0.12 -2.65
CA MET A 122 8.06 -0.59 -3.34
C MET A 122 6.83 -0.73 -2.43
N GLY A 123 7.01 -1.08 -1.16
CA GLY A 123 5.90 -1.32 -0.24
C GLY A 123 4.88 -2.31 -0.81
N SER A 124 3.66 -1.88 -1.03
CA SER A 124 2.60 -2.72 -1.58
C SER A 124 2.52 -2.76 -3.11
N GLY A 125 3.54 -2.24 -3.81
CA GLY A 125 3.72 -2.39 -5.26
C GLY A 125 2.80 -1.54 -6.14
N VAL A 126 2.30 -0.40 -5.64
CA VAL A 126 1.40 0.46 -6.44
C VAL A 126 2.08 0.90 -7.73
N THR A 127 3.32 1.36 -7.67
CA THR A 127 4.11 1.77 -8.84
C THR A 127 4.26 0.63 -9.84
N ASN A 128 4.57 -0.58 -9.37
CA ASN A 128 4.79 -1.74 -10.24
C ASN A 128 3.50 -2.22 -10.91
N ILE A 129 2.40 -2.31 -10.15
CA ILE A 129 1.10 -2.75 -10.67
C ILE A 129 0.57 -1.72 -11.69
N GLU A 130 0.62 -0.43 -11.38
CA GLU A 130 0.17 0.61 -12.30
C GLU A 130 1.07 0.70 -13.54
N SER A 131 2.37 0.48 -13.42
CA SER A 131 3.28 0.37 -14.58
C SER A 131 2.88 -0.77 -15.52
N SER A 132 2.66 -1.97 -14.97
CA SER A 132 2.24 -3.14 -15.78
C SER A 132 0.86 -2.92 -16.44
N LYS A 133 -0.10 -2.30 -15.74
CA LYS A 133 -1.40 -1.92 -16.31
C LYS A 133 -1.28 -0.95 -17.49
N LEU A 134 -0.22 -0.17 -17.51
CA LEU A 134 0.08 0.81 -18.56
C LEU A 134 1.03 0.27 -19.64
N ASN A 135 1.37 -1.02 -19.65
CA ASN A 135 2.34 -1.66 -20.55
C ASN A 135 3.78 -1.07 -20.40
N ARG A 136 4.17 -0.69 -19.20
CA ARG A 136 5.55 -0.34 -18.84
C ARG A 136 6.16 -1.54 -18.13
N ARG A 137 7.47 -1.73 -18.33
CA ARG A 137 8.25 -2.62 -17.48
C ARG A 137 8.48 -1.95 -16.13
N SER A 138 8.59 -2.71 -15.07
CA SER A 138 8.89 -2.15 -13.76
C SER A 138 9.89 -2.99 -12.98
N VAL A 139 10.66 -2.30 -12.15
CA VAL A 139 11.52 -2.91 -11.15
C VAL A 139 11.03 -2.43 -9.78
N GLY A 140 10.66 -3.38 -8.92
CA GLY A 140 10.24 -3.12 -7.54
C GLY A 140 11.26 -3.69 -6.57
N ILE A 141 11.68 -2.90 -5.61
CA ILE A 141 12.63 -3.29 -4.59
C ILE A 141 12.07 -2.98 -3.22
N ASP A 142 12.20 -3.92 -2.32
CA ASP A 142 11.91 -3.71 -0.90
C ASP A 142 12.79 -4.64 -0.06
N LEU A 143 13.29 -4.13 1.03
CA LEU A 143 14.07 -4.92 1.98
C LEU A 143 13.18 -5.82 2.85
N ASN A 144 11.88 -5.44 3.02
CA ASN A 144 10.91 -6.22 3.78
C ASN A 144 10.39 -7.39 2.93
N PRO A 145 10.68 -8.66 3.29
CA PRO A 145 10.22 -9.81 2.51
C PRO A 145 8.69 -9.92 2.45
N MET A 146 7.95 -9.39 3.44
CA MET A 146 6.50 -9.34 3.39
C MET A 146 5.98 -8.45 2.26
N SER A 147 6.63 -7.33 2.00
CA SER A 147 6.34 -6.44 0.87
C SER A 147 6.48 -7.21 -0.45
N VAL A 148 7.64 -7.85 -0.64
CA VAL A 148 7.95 -8.66 -1.83
C VAL A 148 6.92 -9.79 -2.01
N PHE A 149 6.57 -10.49 -0.93
CA PHE A 149 5.56 -11.54 -0.94
C PHE A 149 4.19 -11.03 -1.39
N ILE A 150 3.72 -9.92 -0.80
CA ILE A 150 2.43 -9.30 -1.16
C ILE A 150 2.39 -8.96 -2.65
N VAL A 151 3.43 -8.31 -3.16
CA VAL A 151 3.44 -7.85 -4.56
C VAL A 151 3.52 -9.03 -5.52
N LYS A 152 4.46 -9.96 -5.32
CA LYS A 152 4.59 -11.18 -6.15
C LYS A 152 3.29 -11.99 -6.18
N SER A 153 2.65 -12.20 -5.02
CA SER A 153 1.37 -12.91 -4.95
C SER A 153 0.24 -12.15 -5.64
N THR A 154 0.22 -10.81 -5.52
CA THR A 154 -0.80 -9.98 -6.16
C THR A 154 -0.72 -10.04 -7.68
N ILE A 155 0.47 -9.93 -8.27
CA ILE A 155 0.66 -9.91 -9.73
C ILE A 155 0.77 -11.29 -10.36
N SER A 156 1.01 -12.38 -9.60
CA SER A 156 1.19 -13.74 -10.15
C SER A 156 0.02 -14.15 -11.03
N ASN A 157 0.29 -14.85 -12.13
CA ASN A 157 -0.74 -15.47 -12.94
C ASN A 157 -1.13 -16.81 -12.31
N VAL A 158 -2.43 -17.02 -12.10
CA VAL A 158 -2.97 -18.28 -11.59
C VAL A 158 -4.23 -18.66 -12.32
N ASP A 159 -4.44 -19.96 -12.46
CA ASP A 159 -5.71 -20.48 -12.90
C ASP A 159 -6.75 -20.38 -11.76
N ILE A 160 -7.82 -19.64 -12.02
CA ILE A 160 -8.84 -19.35 -11.03
C ILE A 160 -9.61 -20.60 -10.59
N ASP A 161 -9.83 -21.55 -11.50
CA ASP A 161 -10.54 -22.79 -11.18
C ASP A 161 -9.68 -23.69 -10.28
N THR A 162 -8.38 -23.77 -10.56
CA THR A 162 -7.41 -24.46 -9.70
C THR A 162 -7.33 -23.81 -8.33
N PHE A 163 -7.29 -22.48 -8.23
CA PHE A 163 -7.29 -21.76 -6.97
C PHE A 163 -8.56 -22.04 -6.15
N ASN A 164 -9.75 -22.02 -6.79
CA ASN A 164 -11.02 -22.40 -6.17
C ASN A 164 -11.00 -23.85 -5.66
N LYS A 165 -10.47 -24.79 -6.44
CA LYS A 165 -10.38 -26.20 -6.07
C LYS A 165 -9.55 -26.42 -4.80
N TYR A 166 -8.34 -25.84 -4.75
CA TYR A 166 -7.48 -25.97 -3.57
C TYR A 166 -8.09 -25.31 -2.33
N PHE A 167 -8.67 -24.12 -2.48
CA PHE A 167 -9.35 -23.47 -1.37
C PHE A 167 -10.49 -24.34 -0.82
N ASN A 168 -11.36 -24.86 -1.68
CA ASN A 168 -12.49 -25.69 -1.24
C ASN A 168 -12.02 -27.00 -0.59
N SER A 169 -10.97 -27.63 -1.11
CA SER A 169 -10.40 -28.85 -0.53
C SER A 169 -9.92 -28.61 0.91
N ILE A 170 -9.08 -27.58 1.10
CA ILE A 170 -8.56 -27.22 2.44
C ILE A 170 -9.69 -26.78 3.38
N PHE A 171 -10.59 -25.93 2.88
CA PHE A 171 -11.71 -25.43 3.67
C PHE A 171 -12.60 -26.57 4.18
N ASN A 172 -13.00 -27.50 3.32
CA ASN A 172 -13.89 -28.60 3.68
C ASN A 172 -13.21 -29.56 4.66
N GLU A 173 -11.96 -29.95 4.41
CA GLU A 173 -11.22 -30.84 5.30
C GLU A 173 -11.08 -30.25 6.72
N LEU A 174 -10.72 -28.97 6.82
CA LEU A 174 -10.62 -28.30 8.12
C LEU A 174 -11.99 -28.09 8.77
N TYR A 175 -13.02 -27.80 7.98
CA TYR A 175 -14.38 -27.62 8.48
C TYR A 175 -14.91 -28.93 9.06
N ASP A 176 -14.80 -30.03 8.34
CA ASP A 176 -15.24 -31.35 8.81
C ASP A 176 -14.55 -31.76 10.14
N LYS A 177 -13.28 -31.37 10.28
CA LYS A 177 -12.48 -31.71 11.46
C LYS A 177 -12.72 -30.81 12.68
N PHE A 178 -12.95 -29.51 12.46
CA PHE A 178 -12.84 -28.49 13.51
C PHE A 178 -14.03 -27.52 13.64
N HIS A 179 -15.10 -27.65 12.81
CA HIS A 179 -16.25 -26.73 12.92
C HIS A 179 -16.86 -26.68 14.32
N ASN A 180 -16.85 -27.83 15.00
CA ASN A 180 -17.38 -27.97 16.36
C ASN A 180 -16.67 -27.10 17.42
N LEU A 181 -15.46 -26.62 17.16
CA LEU A 181 -14.79 -25.65 18.03
C LEU A 181 -15.54 -24.29 18.11
N TYR A 182 -16.41 -24.01 17.13
CA TYR A 182 -17.23 -22.81 17.06
C TYR A 182 -18.71 -23.07 17.31
N ASP A 183 -19.08 -24.24 17.85
CA ASP A 183 -20.46 -24.55 18.19
C ASP A 183 -20.96 -23.75 19.41
N THR A 184 -22.21 -23.33 19.32
CA THR A 184 -23.00 -22.72 20.39
C THR A 184 -24.42 -23.19 20.32
N LYS A 185 -25.26 -22.85 21.28
CA LYS A 185 -26.70 -23.17 21.28
C LYS A 185 -27.54 -21.95 20.98
N CYS A 186 -28.55 -22.15 20.13
CA CYS A 186 -29.58 -21.12 19.89
C CYS A 186 -30.41 -20.94 21.17
N PRO A 187 -30.60 -19.72 21.68
CA PRO A 187 -31.36 -19.48 22.91
C PRO A 187 -32.87 -19.75 22.75
N GLU A 188 -33.39 -19.79 21.52
CA GLU A 188 -34.81 -20.00 21.24
C GLU A 188 -35.16 -21.50 21.08
N CYS A 189 -34.41 -22.23 20.24
CA CYS A 189 -34.74 -23.63 19.94
C CYS A 189 -33.77 -24.67 20.54
N GLY A 190 -32.66 -24.25 21.15
CA GLY A 190 -31.64 -25.14 21.69
C GLY A 190 -30.79 -25.87 20.64
N ASN A 191 -31.04 -25.69 19.36
CA ASN A 191 -30.28 -26.30 18.28
C ASN A 191 -28.82 -25.84 18.30
N THR A 192 -27.90 -26.77 17.93
CA THR A 192 -26.48 -26.40 17.73
C THR A 192 -26.34 -25.49 16.53
N CYS A 193 -25.64 -24.40 16.74
CA CYS A 193 -25.41 -23.33 15.76
C CYS A 193 -23.94 -22.96 15.72
N GLU A 194 -23.54 -22.31 14.64
CA GLU A 194 -22.17 -21.81 14.49
C GLU A 194 -22.04 -20.40 15.07
N THR A 195 -20.98 -20.19 15.86
CA THR A 195 -20.64 -18.86 16.38
C THR A 195 -19.89 -18.06 15.32
N GLU A 196 -20.31 -16.80 15.13
CA GLU A 196 -19.60 -15.84 14.30
C GLU A 196 -18.55 -15.04 15.09
N ILE A 197 -18.88 -14.65 16.32
CA ILE A 197 -18.06 -13.78 17.18
C ILE A 197 -18.23 -14.17 18.64
N TYR A 198 -17.12 -14.25 19.33
CA TYR A 198 -17.06 -14.19 20.79
C TYR A 198 -16.54 -12.82 21.22
N VAL A 199 -17.18 -12.18 22.20
CA VAL A 199 -16.68 -10.97 22.85
C VAL A 199 -16.07 -11.35 24.19
N TRP A 200 -14.81 -10.99 24.34
CA TRP A 200 -14.01 -11.21 25.53
C TRP A 200 -13.85 -9.92 26.32
N GLU A 201 -13.85 -10.01 27.61
CA GLU A 201 -13.35 -8.98 28.52
C GLU A 201 -12.18 -9.61 29.28
N GLU A 202 -10.98 -9.08 29.06
CA GLU A 202 -9.72 -9.70 29.47
C GLU A 202 -9.59 -11.14 28.94
N ASP A 203 -9.59 -12.16 29.83
CA ASP A 203 -9.49 -13.58 29.48
C ASP A 203 -10.83 -14.34 29.64
N PHE A 204 -11.96 -13.62 29.77
CA PHE A 204 -13.29 -14.19 29.96
C PHE A 204 -14.22 -13.86 28.79
N ILE A 205 -14.90 -14.88 28.24
CA ILE A 205 -15.97 -14.64 27.25
C ILE A 205 -17.18 -14.06 27.98
N LYS A 206 -17.76 -12.99 27.43
CA LYS A 206 -18.97 -12.33 27.96
C LYS A 206 -20.19 -12.58 27.09
N LYS A 207 -20.03 -12.49 25.78
CA LYS A 207 -21.11 -12.61 24.82
C LYS A 207 -20.72 -13.50 23.65
N VAL A 208 -21.74 -14.14 23.10
CA VAL A 208 -21.66 -14.97 21.89
C VAL A 208 -22.65 -14.44 20.87
N ARG A 209 -22.20 -14.26 19.64
CA ARG A 209 -23.06 -14.01 18.48
C ARG A 209 -23.01 -15.21 17.56
N GLY A 210 -24.14 -15.85 17.37
CA GLY A 210 -24.30 -17.04 16.52
C GLY A 210 -25.38 -16.85 15.47
N LYS A 211 -25.50 -17.83 14.57
CA LYS A 211 -26.49 -17.85 13.53
C LYS A 211 -27.25 -19.16 13.49
N CYS A 212 -28.53 -19.14 13.85
CA CYS A 212 -29.44 -20.26 13.74
C CYS A 212 -30.05 -20.35 12.34
N LYS A 213 -30.25 -21.57 11.84
CA LYS A 213 -30.92 -21.77 10.55
C LYS A 213 -32.40 -21.35 10.57
N GLU A 214 -33.06 -21.52 11.72
CA GLU A 214 -34.49 -21.25 11.92
C GLU A 214 -34.75 -19.80 12.39
N HIS A 215 -33.92 -19.31 13.36
CA HIS A 215 -34.15 -18.01 14.01
C HIS A 215 -33.21 -16.89 13.53
N GLY A 216 -32.28 -17.20 12.61
CA GLY A 216 -31.34 -16.21 12.07
C GLY A 216 -30.22 -15.85 13.05
N LEU A 217 -29.81 -14.59 13.05
CA LEU A 217 -28.73 -14.06 13.88
C LEU A 217 -29.22 -13.83 15.31
N PHE A 218 -28.45 -14.29 16.30
CA PHE A 218 -28.76 -14.08 17.72
C PHE A 218 -27.52 -13.64 18.50
N ILE A 219 -27.78 -13.00 19.63
CA ILE A 219 -26.77 -12.60 20.62
C ILE A 219 -27.23 -13.15 21.97
N LYS A 220 -26.35 -13.77 22.71
CA LYS A 220 -26.62 -14.27 24.06
C LYS A 220 -25.43 -14.03 25.00
N ASP A 221 -25.69 -14.09 26.30
CA ASP A 221 -24.65 -14.25 27.30
C ASP A 221 -24.02 -15.64 27.16
N VAL A 222 -22.76 -15.79 27.59
CA VAL A 222 -22.11 -17.11 27.63
C VAL A 222 -22.86 -18.01 28.58
N ASP A 223 -23.12 -19.26 28.17
CA ASP A 223 -23.79 -20.29 28.96
C ASP A 223 -22.86 -21.50 29.25
N ASP A 224 -23.38 -22.49 30.01
CA ASP A 224 -22.61 -23.68 30.39
C ASP A 224 -22.15 -24.50 29.18
N PHE A 225 -22.91 -24.50 28.08
CA PHE A 225 -22.50 -25.14 26.83
C PHE A 225 -21.27 -24.44 26.23
N ASP A 226 -21.29 -23.13 26.15
CA ASP A 226 -20.16 -22.36 25.63
C ASP A 226 -18.93 -22.53 26.52
N LEU A 227 -19.11 -22.51 27.86
CA LEU A 227 -18.02 -22.74 28.80
C LEU A 227 -17.42 -24.15 28.66
N SER A 228 -18.27 -25.19 28.47
CA SER A 228 -17.81 -26.54 28.21
C SER A 228 -16.94 -26.64 26.94
N ARG A 229 -17.28 -25.87 25.89
CA ARG A 229 -16.47 -25.81 24.67
C ARG A 229 -15.11 -25.16 24.90
N ILE A 230 -15.04 -24.15 25.76
CA ILE A 230 -13.76 -23.53 26.14
C ILE A 230 -12.83 -24.58 26.79
N VAL A 231 -13.36 -25.39 27.72
CA VAL A 231 -12.58 -26.45 28.36
C VAL A 231 -12.07 -27.44 27.30
N GLN A 232 -12.96 -27.93 26.43
CA GLN A 232 -12.62 -28.91 25.39
C GLN A 232 -11.52 -28.41 24.42
N TYR A 233 -11.61 -27.18 23.92
CA TYR A 233 -10.56 -26.70 22.99
C TYR A 233 -9.24 -26.43 23.72
N LYS A 234 -9.25 -26.05 24.99
CA LYS A 234 -8.02 -25.90 25.78
C LYS A 234 -7.35 -27.27 26.06
N GLU A 235 -8.14 -28.30 26.35
CA GLU A 235 -7.63 -29.66 26.45
C GLU A 235 -7.03 -30.14 25.14
N LEU A 236 -7.75 -29.97 24.02
CA LEU A 236 -7.26 -30.29 22.68
C LEU A 236 -5.98 -29.53 22.34
N PHE A 237 -5.91 -28.23 22.66
CA PHE A 237 -4.71 -27.43 22.43
C PHE A 237 -3.51 -28.00 23.18
N ASN A 238 -3.68 -28.35 24.46
CA ASN A 238 -2.63 -28.92 25.27
C ASN A 238 -2.16 -30.29 24.75
N GLU A 239 -3.09 -31.16 24.35
CA GLU A 239 -2.80 -32.45 23.73
C GLU A 239 -1.98 -32.27 22.43
N LEU A 240 -2.47 -31.45 21.52
CA LEU A 240 -1.80 -31.19 20.24
C LEU A 240 -0.44 -30.51 20.42
N LYS A 241 -0.28 -29.71 21.46
CA LYS A 241 1.00 -29.06 21.81
C LYS A 241 1.99 -30.09 22.35
N MET A 242 1.56 -30.97 23.26
CA MET A 242 2.41 -32.03 23.82
C MET A 242 2.87 -33.02 22.75
N THR A 243 2.04 -33.32 21.77
CA THR A 243 2.39 -34.21 20.65
C THR A 243 3.23 -33.52 19.54
N GLY A 244 3.52 -32.25 19.69
CA GLY A 244 4.32 -31.51 18.70
C GLY A 244 3.62 -31.28 17.34
N VAL A 245 2.29 -31.46 17.29
CA VAL A 245 1.51 -31.30 16.04
C VAL A 245 1.28 -29.82 15.70
N LEU A 246 1.22 -28.96 16.71
CA LEU A 246 0.99 -27.52 16.54
C LEU A 246 2.29 -26.79 16.22
N GLU A 247 2.30 -26.13 15.08
CA GLU A 247 3.39 -25.27 14.63
C GLU A 247 2.87 -23.83 14.48
N TYR A 248 3.33 -22.94 15.35
CA TYR A 248 3.00 -21.51 15.34
C TYR A 248 4.17 -20.69 15.88
N PRO A 249 4.31 -19.42 15.47
CA PRO A 249 5.42 -18.59 15.92
C PRO A 249 5.28 -18.21 17.39
N THR A 250 6.38 -18.34 18.13
CA THR A 250 6.52 -17.89 19.53
C THR A 250 7.48 -16.71 19.66
N ASP A 251 7.72 -16.02 18.56
CA ASP A 251 8.65 -14.91 18.46
C ASP A 251 8.24 -13.76 19.39
N PRO A 252 9.23 -13.04 19.96
CA PRO A 252 8.95 -11.91 20.83
C PRO A 252 8.38 -10.72 20.03
N ILE A 253 7.42 -10.01 20.62
CA ILE A 253 6.94 -8.73 20.08
C ILE A 253 8.02 -7.66 20.29
N MET A 254 8.38 -6.96 19.23
CA MET A 254 9.36 -5.89 19.30
C MET A 254 8.87 -4.71 20.14
N GLN A 255 9.72 -4.20 21.02
CA GLN A 255 9.37 -3.13 21.98
C GLN A 255 8.83 -1.87 21.29
N TYR A 256 9.36 -1.51 20.14
CA TYR A 256 8.92 -0.34 19.39
C TYR A 256 7.42 -0.34 19.07
N VAL A 257 6.84 -1.50 18.78
CA VAL A 257 5.42 -1.65 18.41
C VAL A 257 4.56 -2.23 19.55
N LYS A 258 5.17 -2.69 20.63
CA LYS A 258 4.48 -3.29 21.78
C LYS A 258 3.69 -2.23 22.56
N ARG A 259 2.43 -2.50 22.87
CA ARG A 259 1.57 -1.59 23.62
C ARG A 259 0.66 -2.24 24.67
N SER A 260 0.70 -3.58 24.76
CA SER A 260 -0.02 -4.36 25.79
C SER A 260 0.96 -5.26 26.55
N GLY A 261 0.49 -5.92 27.60
CA GLY A 261 1.27 -6.89 28.38
C GLY A 261 1.64 -8.19 27.67
N ARG A 262 1.29 -8.33 26.38
CA ARG A 262 1.65 -9.52 25.59
C ARG A 262 3.10 -9.39 25.12
N GLU A 263 3.85 -10.51 25.29
CA GLU A 263 5.29 -10.53 25.01
C GLU A 263 5.62 -11.22 23.69
N ARG A 264 4.78 -12.16 23.23
CA ARG A 264 5.01 -12.99 22.06
C ARG A 264 3.85 -12.94 21.08
N ILE A 265 4.12 -13.28 19.84
CA ILE A 265 3.14 -13.28 18.73
C ILE A 265 1.98 -14.26 18.98
N ASP A 266 2.25 -15.46 19.53
CA ASP A 266 1.20 -16.44 19.84
C ASP A 266 0.19 -15.91 20.87
N GLU A 267 0.61 -15.08 21.80
CA GLU A 267 -0.27 -14.50 22.82
C GLU A 267 -1.29 -13.50 22.26
N LEU A 268 -1.12 -13.08 21.02
CA LEU A 268 -2.11 -12.25 20.29
C LEU A 268 -3.30 -13.07 19.78
N PHE A 269 -3.32 -14.39 19.98
CA PHE A 269 -4.38 -15.29 19.53
C PHE A 269 -4.95 -16.09 20.70
N THR A 270 -6.14 -16.64 20.52
CA THR A 270 -6.70 -17.63 21.44
C THR A 270 -6.14 -19.01 21.11
N GLU A 271 -6.16 -19.95 22.05
CA GLU A 271 -5.74 -21.33 21.83
C GLU A 271 -6.54 -21.98 20.70
N ARG A 272 -7.85 -21.71 20.60
CA ARG A 272 -8.72 -22.15 19.50
C ARG A 272 -8.22 -21.61 18.15
N ALA A 273 -7.89 -20.32 18.10
CA ALA A 273 -7.33 -19.72 16.89
C ALA A 273 -5.99 -20.36 16.51
N LEU A 274 -5.11 -20.64 17.47
CA LEU A 274 -3.81 -21.27 17.22
C LEU A 274 -3.95 -22.70 16.67
N ILE A 275 -4.89 -23.51 17.17
CA ILE A 275 -5.20 -24.85 16.60
C ILE A 275 -5.54 -24.70 15.10
N MET A 276 -6.43 -23.79 14.79
CA MET A 276 -6.91 -23.58 13.43
C MET A 276 -5.85 -23.01 12.51
N LEU A 277 -5.11 -22.00 12.97
CA LEU A 277 -4.07 -21.34 12.18
C LEU A 277 -2.89 -22.29 11.89
N SER A 278 -2.47 -23.08 12.88
CA SER A 278 -1.44 -24.10 12.70
C SER A 278 -1.87 -25.16 11.68
N SER A 279 -3.11 -25.68 11.82
CA SER A 279 -3.65 -26.69 10.91
C SER A 279 -3.80 -26.15 9.47
N LEU A 280 -4.30 -24.93 9.30
CA LEU A 280 -4.45 -24.28 8.01
C LEU A 280 -3.08 -24.03 7.35
N ARG A 281 -2.11 -23.50 8.12
CA ARG A 281 -0.75 -23.28 7.65
C ARG A 281 -0.11 -24.55 7.12
N LYS A 282 -0.24 -25.66 7.87
CA LYS A 282 0.30 -26.97 7.49
C LYS A 282 -0.28 -27.47 6.16
N GLN A 283 -1.59 -27.32 5.95
CA GLN A 283 -2.23 -27.72 4.69
C GLN A 283 -1.79 -26.84 3.52
N ILE A 284 -1.64 -25.54 3.71
CA ILE A 284 -1.14 -24.63 2.66
C ILE A 284 0.30 -24.99 2.28
N LEU A 285 1.15 -25.32 3.25
CA LEU A 285 2.55 -25.73 3.00
C LEU A 285 2.67 -26.99 2.13
N ASN A 286 1.69 -27.88 2.18
CA ASN A 286 1.69 -29.11 1.38
C ASN A 286 1.29 -28.91 -0.10
N ILE A 287 0.95 -27.69 -0.51
CA ILE A 287 0.60 -27.39 -1.91
C ILE A 287 1.88 -27.26 -2.75
N GLU A 288 2.00 -28.05 -3.80
CA GLU A 288 3.17 -28.04 -4.69
C GLU A 288 3.24 -26.80 -5.56
N ASP A 289 2.09 -26.38 -6.13
CA ASP A 289 2.00 -25.16 -6.95
C ASP A 289 2.31 -23.91 -6.09
N GLU A 290 3.46 -23.31 -6.37
CA GLU A 290 3.95 -22.16 -5.61
C GLU A 290 3.02 -20.95 -5.70
N ASN A 291 2.44 -20.67 -6.86
CA ASN A 291 1.57 -19.51 -7.04
C ASN A 291 0.25 -19.70 -6.28
N ILE A 292 -0.34 -20.89 -6.32
CA ILE A 292 -1.53 -21.23 -5.54
C ILE A 292 -1.23 -21.21 -4.05
N ARG A 293 -0.12 -21.81 -3.63
CA ARG A 293 0.36 -21.79 -2.23
C ARG A 293 0.51 -20.36 -1.73
N ASN A 294 1.17 -19.50 -2.49
CA ASN A 294 1.38 -18.09 -2.13
C ASN A 294 0.07 -17.31 -2.07
N LEU A 295 -0.90 -17.55 -2.95
CA LEU A 295 -2.22 -16.92 -2.84
C LEU A 295 -3.02 -17.38 -1.62
N LEU A 296 -2.94 -18.66 -1.26
CA LEU A 296 -3.58 -19.14 -0.03
C LEU A 296 -2.87 -18.60 1.21
N PHE A 297 -1.55 -18.45 1.20
CA PHE A 297 -0.84 -17.71 2.22
C PHE A 297 -1.19 -16.23 2.27
N LEU A 298 -1.50 -15.60 1.13
CA LEU A 298 -2.01 -14.23 1.13
C LEU A 298 -3.40 -14.15 1.78
N CYS A 299 -4.28 -15.15 1.57
CA CYS A 299 -5.54 -15.29 2.30
C CYS A 299 -5.29 -15.43 3.80
N PHE A 300 -4.38 -16.32 4.18
CA PHE A 300 -3.99 -16.60 5.55
C PHE A 300 -3.45 -15.35 6.26
N THR A 301 -2.41 -14.72 5.73
CA THR A 301 -1.78 -13.55 6.36
C THR A 301 -2.71 -12.35 6.42
N SER A 302 -3.51 -12.12 5.38
CA SER A 302 -4.50 -11.03 5.39
C SER A 302 -5.65 -11.25 6.38
N MET A 303 -5.89 -12.49 6.81
CA MET A 303 -6.87 -12.86 7.82
C MET A 303 -6.36 -12.66 9.26
N LEU A 304 -5.07 -12.89 9.52
CA LEU A 304 -4.48 -12.90 10.87
C LEU A 304 -4.93 -11.73 11.76
N PRO A 305 -4.92 -10.45 11.28
CA PRO A 305 -5.41 -9.34 12.11
C PRO A 305 -6.86 -9.51 12.56
N ASN A 306 -7.71 -10.12 11.70
CA ASN A 306 -9.14 -10.25 11.97
C ASN A 306 -9.48 -11.36 12.98
N VAL A 307 -8.59 -12.31 13.18
CA VAL A 307 -8.76 -13.43 14.10
C VAL A 307 -7.88 -13.33 15.33
N SER A 308 -7.16 -12.21 15.47
CA SER A 308 -6.35 -11.87 16.63
C SER A 308 -7.16 -11.17 17.72
N ARG A 309 -6.64 -11.16 18.94
CA ARG A 309 -7.17 -10.39 20.09
C ARG A 309 -7.02 -8.87 19.92
N MET A 310 -6.42 -8.38 18.83
CA MET A 310 -6.19 -6.96 18.57
C MET A 310 -7.43 -6.20 18.05
N ILE A 311 -8.57 -6.85 17.95
CA ILE A 311 -9.81 -6.25 17.45
C ILE A 311 -10.68 -5.81 18.63
N PRO A 312 -10.90 -4.48 18.84
CA PRO A 312 -11.78 -4.00 19.90
C PRO A 312 -13.21 -4.51 19.75
N GLY A 313 -13.77 -4.99 20.83
CA GLY A 313 -15.15 -5.46 20.93
C GLY A 313 -16.09 -4.44 21.57
N ASP A 314 -17.38 -4.75 21.48
CA ASP A 314 -18.46 -4.08 22.19
C ASP A 314 -19.32 -5.16 22.86
N VAL A 315 -19.32 -5.20 24.20
CA VAL A 315 -20.04 -6.23 24.96
C VAL A 315 -21.55 -6.11 24.77
N GLU A 316 -22.11 -4.88 24.76
CA GLU A 316 -23.55 -4.69 24.69
C GLU A 316 -24.10 -5.12 23.31
N LYS A 317 -23.44 -4.70 22.24
CA LYS A 317 -23.88 -4.96 20.87
C LYS A 317 -23.35 -6.27 20.28
N CYS A 318 -22.46 -6.95 20.99
CA CYS A 318 -21.72 -8.12 20.50
C CYS A 318 -21.19 -7.92 19.07
N THR A 319 -20.50 -6.81 18.88
CA THR A 319 -19.93 -6.40 17.59
C THR A 319 -18.45 -6.10 17.75
N TYR A 320 -17.77 -5.92 16.62
CA TYR A 320 -16.38 -5.46 16.60
C TYR A 320 -16.28 -4.10 15.93
N LYS A 321 -15.36 -3.28 16.41
CA LYS A 321 -14.94 -2.05 15.72
C LYS A 321 -13.99 -2.42 14.58
N SER A 322 -13.88 -1.57 13.57
CA SER A 322 -13.03 -1.82 12.40
C SER A 322 -11.61 -2.20 12.82
N GLY A 323 -11.11 -3.24 12.20
CA GLY A 323 -9.89 -3.97 12.42
C GLY A 323 -8.66 -3.27 13.02
N TRP A 324 -7.51 -3.91 12.99
CA TRP A 324 -6.23 -3.37 13.47
C TRP A 324 -5.89 -2.05 12.76
N VAL A 325 -6.19 -0.91 13.43
CA VAL A 325 -6.08 0.45 12.86
C VAL A 325 -4.84 1.21 13.35
N ILE A 326 -4.28 0.82 14.49
CA ILE A 326 -3.10 1.46 15.06
C ILE A 326 -1.82 0.73 14.64
N SER A 327 -0.75 1.50 14.44
CA SER A 327 0.58 0.96 14.12
C SER A 327 1.29 0.45 15.39
N LYS A 328 0.59 -0.34 16.21
CA LYS A 328 1.08 -0.96 17.46
C LYS A 328 0.37 -2.30 17.68
N PHE A 329 1.00 -3.23 18.40
CA PHE A 329 0.39 -4.45 18.88
C PHE A 329 -0.25 -4.18 20.23
N TRP A 330 -1.57 -4.16 20.21
CA TRP A 330 -2.38 -3.81 21.37
C TRP A 330 -3.56 -4.77 21.48
N THR A 331 -3.68 -5.42 22.63
CA THR A 331 -4.87 -6.21 22.98
C THR A 331 -5.76 -5.33 23.86
N PRO A 332 -6.93 -4.90 23.38
CA PRO A 332 -7.88 -4.15 24.20
C PRO A 332 -8.46 -5.03 25.31
N THR A 333 -8.84 -4.43 26.45
CA THR A 333 -9.52 -5.12 27.56
C THR A 333 -10.77 -5.85 27.05
N VAL A 334 -11.60 -5.15 26.26
CA VAL A 334 -12.71 -5.77 25.54
C VAL A 334 -12.29 -5.99 24.08
N HIS A 335 -12.16 -7.26 23.70
CA HIS A 335 -11.75 -7.66 22.38
C HIS A 335 -12.66 -8.75 21.79
N THR A 336 -12.53 -9.00 20.49
CA THR A 336 -13.31 -10.03 19.80
C THR A 336 -12.43 -11.18 19.35
N GLU A 337 -12.98 -12.37 19.38
CA GLU A 337 -12.50 -13.53 18.65
C GLU A 337 -13.51 -13.86 17.54
N ARG A 338 -13.06 -13.90 16.30
CA ARG A 338 -13.90 -14.16 15.14
C ARG A 338 -13.68 -15.58 14.63
N ASN A 339 -14.76 -16.18 14.11
CA ASN A 339 -14.69 -17.48 13.50
C ASN A 339 -13.74 -17.49 12.29
N ILE A 340 -12.72 -18.35 12.33
CA ILE A 340 -11.68 -18.44 11.30
C ILE A 340 -12.25 -18.88 9.96
N PHE A 341 -13.20 -19.81 9.92
CA PHE A 341 -13.82 -20.25 8.68
C PHE A 341 -14.49 -19.10 7.93
N THR A 342 -15.24 -18.27 8.67
CA THR A 342 -15.88 -17.07 8.12
C THR A 342 -14.83 -16.07 7.62
N CYS A 343 -13.78 -15.82 8.40
CA CYS A 343 -12.72 -14.88 8.03
C CYS A 343 -11.92 -15.35 6.81
N PHE A 344 -11.55 -16.64 6.77
CA PHE A 344 -10.81 -17.23 5.66
C PHE A 344 -11.60 -17.18 4.35
N LYS A 345 -12.89 -17.54 4.41
CA LYS A 345 -13.81 -17.43 3.26
C LYS A 345 -13.99 -16.00 2.75
N LEU A 346 -14.07 -15.03 3.66
CA LEU A 346 -14.15 -13.62 3.28
C LEU A 346 -12.85 -13.13 2.61
N ARG A 347 -11.71 -13.53 3.13
CA ARG A 347 -10.41 -13.15 2.52
C ARG A 347 -10.22 -13.81 1.18
N PHE A 348 -10.56 -15.09 1.04
CA PHE A 348 -10.55 -15.77 -0.25
C PHE A 348 -11.40 -15.03 -1.30
N LYS A 349 -12.66 -14.67 -0.97
CA LYS A 349 -13.52 -13.89 -1.87
C LYS A 349 -12.91 -12.54 -2.27
N THR A 350 -12.24 -11.86 -1.33
CA THR A 350 -11.59 -10.58 -1.60
C THR A 350 -10.40 -10.77 -2.56
N ILE A 351 -9.60 -11.81 -2.35
CA ILE A 351 -8.44 -12.11 -3.19
C ILE A 351 -8.88 -12.56 -4.58
N LEU A 352 -9.89 -13.42 -4.65
CA LEU A 352 -10.48 -13.85 -5.92
C LEU A 352 -10.94 -12.64 -6.76
N LYS A 353 -11.66 -11.69 -6.13
CA LYS A 353 -12.08 -10.46 -6.80
C LYS A 353 -10.89 -9.65 -7.33
N GLY A 354 -9.83 -9.51 -6.52
CA GLY A 354 -8.62 -8.80 -6.94
C GLY A 354 -7.89 -9.51 -8.09
N LYS A 355 -7.82 -10.84 -8.08
CA LYS A 355 -7.22 -11.63 -9.17
C LYS A 355 -8.00 -11.52 -10.47
N LEU A 356 -9.34 -11.55 -10.40
CA LEU A 356 -10.19 -11.35 -11.58
C LEU A 356 -10.00 -9.96 -12.20
N GLU A 357 -9.79 -8.92 -11.38
CA GLU A 357 -9.51 -7.56 -11.84
C GLU A 357 -8.15 -7.45 -12.55
N LEU A 358 -7.16 -8.22 -12.11
CA LEU A 358 -5.82 -8.27 -12.68
C LEU A 358 -5.63 -9.34 -13.77
N ALA A 359 -6.67 -10.06 -14.19
CA ALA A 359 -6.57 -11.18 -15.13
C ALA A 359 -5.95 -10.82 -16.50
N SER A 360 -5.97 -9.54 -16.88
CA SER A 360 -5.38 -9.04 -18.13
C SER A 360 -3.97 -8.45 -17.98
N ILE A 361 -3.43 -8.44 -16.77
CA ILE A 361 -2.08 -7.91 -16.53
C ILE A 361 -1.03 -8.92 -16.99
N ASP A 362 -0.01 -8.43 -17.67
CA ASP A 362 1.20 -9.20 -17.95
C ASP A 362 2.15 -9.11 -16.75
N SER A 363 2.22 -10.18 -15.96
CA SER A 363 3.08 -10.27 -14.78
C SER A 363 4.58 -10.26 -15.11
N SER A 364 4.96 -10.59 -16.35
CA SER A 364 6.37 -10.58 -16.79
C SER A 364 6.94 -9.16 -16.92
N LEU A 365 6.08 -8.15 -16.95
CA LEU A 365 6.51 -6.74 -16.99
C LEU A 365 7.06 -6.24 -15.65
N ALA A 366 6.84 -6.95 -14.54
CA ALA A 366 7.26 -6.52 -13.20
C ALA A 366 8.34 -7.46 -12.63
N ASN A 367 9.52 -6.93 -12.42
CA ASN A 367 10.63 -7.62 -11.73
C ASN A 367 10.68 -7.16 -10.27
N ILE A 368 10.49 -8.08 -9.33
CA ILE A 368 10.38 -7.79 -7.91
C ILE A 368 11.52 -8.46 -7.13
N TYR A 369 12.29 -7.66 -6.38
CA TYR A 369 13.48 -8.09 -5.66
C TYR A 369 13.41 -7.77 -4.17
N ASN A 370 13.91 -8.71 -3.35
CA ASN A 370 14.17 -8.45 -1.93
C ASN A 370 15.62 -7.95 -1.80
N MET A 371 15.78 -6.62 -1.75
CA MET A 371 17.09 -5.95 -1.76
C MET A 371 17.07 -4.67 -0.96
N ASP A 372 18.27 -4.21 -0.57
CA ASP A 372 18.49 -2.90 0.02
C ASP A 372 18.58 -1.83 -1.09
N SER A 373 17.73 -0.81 -1.02
CA SER A 373 17.72 0.33 -1.95
C SER A 373 18.99 1.20 -1.91
N SER A 374 19.80 1.08 -0.87
CA SER A 374 21.11 1.74 -0.80
C SER A 374 22.19 1.05 -1.65
N ASN A 375 21.88 -0.12 -2.24
CA ASN A 375 22.80 -0.88 -3.09
C ASN A 375 22.05 -1.61 -4.20
N LEU A 376 21.87 -0.94 -5.34
CA LEU A 376 21.14 -1.44 -6.51
C LEU A 376 22.10 -2.15 -7.51
N PHE A 377 23.00 -3.01 -7.03
CA PHE A 377 24.06 -3.62 -7.84
C PHE A 377 23.54 -4.43 -9.04
N ASN A 378 22.31 -4.96 -8.98
CA ASN A 378 21.69 -5.71 -10.07
C ASN A 378 21.09 -4.83 -11.16
N ILE A 379 21.08 -3.51 -11.00
CA ILE A 379 20.51 -2.55 -11.95
C ILE A 379 21.66 -1.78 -12.60
N GLU A 380 21.70 -1.84 -13.93
CA GLU A 380 22.74 -1.13 -14.70
C GLU A 380 22.58 0.39 -14.58
N SER A 381 23.71 1.09 -14.61
CA SER A 381 23.73 2.56 -14.64
C SER A 381 23.01 3.07 -15.89
N ASN A 382 22.23 4.16 -15.75
CA ASN A 382 21.52 4.79 -16.85
C ASN A 382 20.55 3.84 -17.61
N SER A 383 19.94 2.87 -16.91
CA SER A 383 18.99 1.91 -17.50
C SER A 383 17.52 2.25 -17.25
N ILE A 384 17.22 3.02 -16.22
CA ILE A 384 15.86 3.35 -15.76
C ILE A 384 15.34 4.62 -16.44
N ASP A 385 14.09 4.57 -16.93
CA ASP A 385 13.44 5.71 -17.60
C ASP A 385 12.72 6.64 -16.62
N TYR A 386 12.23 6.13 -15.50
CA TYR A 386 11.54 6.93 -14.50
C TYR A 386 11.58 6.27 -13.12
N ILE A 387 11.66 7.08 -12.08
CA ILE A 387 11.54 6.61 -10.69
C ILE A 387 10.30 7.26 -10.07
N PHE A 388 9.40 6.43 -9.52
CA PHE A 388 8.35 6.89 -8.63
C PHE A 388 8.37 6.05 -7.36
N THR A 389 8.50 6.72 -6.20
CA THR A 389 8.69 6.00 -4.94
C THR A 389 8.15 6.76 -3.71
N ASP A 390 8.11 6.09 -2.58
CA ASP A 390 7.70 6.61 -1.28
C ASP A 390 8.73 6.18 -0.22
N PRO A 391 9.82 6.94 -0.01
CA PRO A 391 10.89 6.56 0.91
C PRO A 391 10.40 6.54 2.37
N PRO A 392 11.04 5.79 3.27
CA PRO A 392 10.63 5.71 4.67
C PRO A 392 10.79 7.05 5.40
N TYR A 393 9.81 7.40 6.27
CA TYR A 393 9.69 8.70 6.94
C TYR A 393 10.32 8.70 8.36
N GLY A 394 11.53 8.18 8.53
CA GLY A 394 12.20 8.15 9.82
C GLY A 394 11.48 7.26 10.84
N GLU A 395 10.89 7.84 11.89
CA GLU A 395 10.21 7.09 12.97
C GLU A 395 8.70 6.88 12.75
N SER A 396 8.13 7.37 11.63
CA SER A 396 6.66 7.44 11.47
C SER A 396 5.99 6.06 11.44
N ILE A 397 6.56 5.09 10.73
CA ILE A 397 6.02 3.73 10.60
C ILE A 397 7.17 2.72 10.71
N ALA A 398 7.11 1.86 11.72
CA ALA A 398 8.06 0.76 11.91
C ALA A 398 7.65 -0.45 11.05
N TYR A 399 7.88 -0.37 9.75
CA TYR A 399 7.42 -1.36 8.78
C TYR A 399 7.83 -2.79 9.14
N PHE A 400 9.09 -3.01 9.51
CA PHE A 400 9.60 -4.34 9.82
C PHE A 400 9.04 -4.88 11.13
N ALA A 401 9.00 -4.04 12.17
CA ALA A 401 8.44 -4.44 13.45
C ALA A 401 6.94 -4.77 13.35
N LEU A 402 6.20 -4.06 12.49
CA LEU A 402 4.79 -4.35 12.23
C LEU A 402 4.61 -5.57 11.33
N SER A 403 5.45 -5.74 10.31
CA SER A 403 5.42 -6.90 9.41
C SER A 403 5.87 -8.19 10.09
N HIS A 404 6.58 -8.09 11.22
CA HIS A 404 6.97 -9.24 12.04
C HIS A 404 5.78 -10.15 12.38
N PHE A 405 4.60 -9.56 12.59
CA PHE A 405 3.33 -10.26 12.78
C PHE A 405 2.99 -11.26 11.66
N TRP A 406 3.43 -11.01 10.44
CA TRP A 406 3.23 -11.89 9.29
C TRP A 406 4.48 -12.70 8.95
N ASN A 407 5.66 -12.06 9.07
CA ASN A 407 6.93 -12.66 8.70
C ASN A 407 7.22 -13.96 9.46
N CYS A 408 6.92 -13.99 10.78
CA CYS A 408 7.10 -15.21 11.58
C CYS A 408 6.14 -16.36 11.23
N TRP A 409 4.93 -16.08 10.74
CA TRP A 409 4.03 -17.11 10.22
C TRP A 409 4.46 -17.68 8.86
N LEU A 410 5.29 -16.96 8.12
CA LEU A 410 5.81 -17.35 6.81
C LEU A 410 7.28 -17.82 6.87
N ASP A 411 7.87 -17.88 8.05
CA ASP A 411 9.28 -18.21 8.29
C ASP A 411 10.26 -17.34 7.47
N PHE A 412 9.91 -16.06 7.28
CA PHE A 412 10.78 -15.16 6.53
C PHE A 412 11.96 -14.72 7.36
N ASN A 413 13.16 -14.87 6.79
CA ASN A 413 14.36 -14.28 7.37
C ASN A 413 14.40 -12.78 7.06
N VAL A 414 14.44 -11.94 8.09
CA VAL A 414 14.37 -10.48 7.98
C VAL A 414 15.65 -9.84 8.49
N ASP A 415 16.31 -9.05 7.64
CA ASP A 415 17.42 -8.21 8.07
C ASP A 415 16.95 -6.90 8.70
N TYR A 416 16.70 -6.93 10.00
CA TYR A 416 16.31 -5.74 10.77
C TYR A 416 17.43 -4.70 10.87
N SER A 417 18.69 -5.09 10.66
CA SER A 417 19.84 -4.19 10.79
C SER A 417 19.92 -3.18 9.66
N SER A 418 19.48 -3.55 8.47
CA SER A 418 19.52 -2.71 7.27
C SER A 418 18.26 -1.84 7.07
N GLU A 419 17.21 -1.98 7.89
CA GLU A 419 16.02 -1.14 7.79
C GLU A 419 16.36 0.35 7.98
N MET A 420 15.88 1.21 7.08
CA MET A 420 16.02 2.66 7.17
C MET A 420 14.94 3.25 8.09
N ILE A 421 15.24 3.34 9.37
CA ILE A 421 14.32 3.83 10.41
C ILE A 421 15.11 4.53 11.52
N ILE A 422 14.46 5.44 12.24
CA ILE A 422 14.94 5.93 13.54
C ILE A 422 14.24 5.12 14.63
N ASP A 423 15.02 4.34 15.40
CA ASP A 423 14.52 3.44 16.43
C ASP A 423 15.53 3.34 17.58
N SER A 424 15.24 4.00 18.69
CA SER A 424 16.10 4.04 19.87
C SER A 424 16.31 2.66 20.52
N TYR A 425 15.32 1.75 20.43
CA TYR A 425 15.45 0.39 20.98
C TYR A 425 16.47 -0.45 20.20
N ARG A 426 16.62 -0.19 18.90
CA ARG A 426 17.61 -0.84 18.03
C ARG A 426 18.88 -0.01 17.82
N ARG A 427 19.05 1.10 18.54
CA ARG A 427 20.18 2.04 18.44
C ARG A 427 20.38 2.60 17.04
N LYS A 428 19.27 2.83 16.31
CA LYS A 428 19.25 3.47 15.01
C LYS A 428 18.86 4.94 15.20
N ASP A 429 19.80 5.81 14.98
CA ASP A 429 19.63 7.25 15.16
C ASP A 429 19.39 7.99 13.82
N TYR A 430 19.29 9.30 13.91
CA TYR A 430 19.15 10.17 12.76
C TYR A 430 20.36 10.06 11.80
N VAL A 431 21.58 9.86 12.32
CA VAL A 431 22.80 9.83 11.52
C VAL A 431 22.82 8.58 10.64
N ASP A 432 22.44 7.40 11.19
CA ASP A 432 22.31 6.16 10.41
C ASP A 432 21.23 6.32 9.33
N TYR A 433 20.06 6.86 9.69
CA TYR A 433 18.98 7.12 8.74
C TYR A 433 19.43 8.04 7.59
N ALA A 434 20.01 9.21 7.91
CA ALA A 434 20.45 10.19 6.93
C ALA A 434 21.55 9.63 6.00
N PHE A 435 22.46 8.83 6.55
CA PHE A 435 23.49 8.17 5.76
C PHE A 435 22.88 7.19 4.74
N ARG A 436 21.99 6.29 5.20
CA ARG A 436 21.38 5.26 4.35
C ARG A 436 20.50 5.84 3.26
N ILE A 437 19.66 6.82 3.60
CA ILE A 437 18.79 7.48 2.62
C ILE A 437 19.61 8.21 1.54
N LYS A 438 20.71 8.84 1.93
CA LYS A 438 21.64 9.46 1.00
C LYS A 438 22.29 8.44 0.03
N GLN A 439 22.67 7.25 0.52
CA GLN A 439 23.18 6.18 -0.36
C GLN A 439 22.08 5.71 -1.34
N ALA A 440 20.84 5.55 -0.87
CA ALA A 440 19.73 5.18 -1.75
C ALA A 440 19.51 6.21 -2.87
N PHE A 441 19.55 7.51 -2.59
CA PHE A 441 19.43 8.54 -3.63
C PHE A 441 20.62 8.56 -4.60
N LYS A 442 21.83 8.25 -4.14
CA LYS A 442 23.00 8.08 -5.03
C LYS A 442 22.80 6.92 -6.00
N GLU A 443 22.29 5.78 -5.53
CA GLU A 443 21.97 4.64 -6.37
C GLU A 443 20.82 4.97 -7.36
N MET A 444 19.77 5.64 -6.91
CA MET A 444 18.70 6.13 -7.79
C MET A 444 19.25 7.05 -8.90
N TYR A 445 20.17 7.96 -8.54
CA TYR A 445 20.84 8.82 -9.53
C TYR A 445 21.68 8.01 -10.51
N ARG A 446 22.44 7.03 -10.02
CA ARG A 446 23.29 6.17 -10.86
C ARG A 446 22.45 5.44 -11.91
N VAL A 447 21.35 4.81 -11.52
CA VAL A 447 20.54 3.95 -12.40
C VAL A 447 19.60 4.73 -13.33
N LEU A 448 19.17 5.94 -12.95
CA LEU A 448 18.31 6.78 -13.79
C LEU A 448 19.06 7.27 -15.02
N LYS A 449 18.41 7.25 -16.19
CA LYS A 449 18.97 7.82 -17.43
C LYS A 449 19.18 9.33 -17.33
N PRO A 450 20.20 9.90 -17.99
CA PRO A 450 20.37 11.36 -18.10
C PRO A 450 19.11 12.04 -18.67
N ASN A 451 18.81 13.22 -18.18
CA ASN A 451 17.64 14.02 -18.57
C ASN A 451 16.27 13.41 -18.24
N HIS A 452 16.24 12.33 -17.44
CA HIS A 452 15.02 11.67 -16.96
C HIS A 452 14.66 12.15 -15.54
N TYR A 453 13.47 11.76 -15.10
CA TYR A 453 12.83 12.30 -13.89
C TYR A 453 12.69 11.25 -12.79
N MET A 454 12.73 11.74 -11.56
CA MET A 454 12.34 11.02 -10.36
C MET A 454 11.24 11.83 -9.66
N SER A 455 10.16 11.16 -9.26
CA SER A 455 9.17 11.74 -8.35
C SER A 455 9.06 10.86 -7.11
N PHE A 456 8.97 11.49 -5.95
CA PHE A 456 8.69 10.76 -4.72
C PHE A 456 7.71 11.52 -3.85
N THR A 457 6.92 10.77 -3.07
CA THR A 457 6.03 11.34 -2.07
C THR A 457 6.77 11.45 -0.75
N PHE A 458 6.57 12.55 -0.04
CA PHE A 458 7.15 12.70 1.29
C PHE A 458 6.35 13.69 2.14
N HIS A 459 6.12 13.32 3.39
CA HIS A 459 5.52 14.18 4.40
C HIS A 459 6.10 13.85 5.77
N ASN A 460 6.76 14.80 6.40
CA ASN A 460 7.20 14.67 7.79
C ASN A 460 7.16 16.03 8.50
N ARG A 461 6.81 16.02 9.79
CA ARG A 461 6.85 17.20 10.65
C ARG A 461 8.24 17.47 11.22
N ASP A 462 9.08 16.43 11.30
CA ASP A 462 10.47 16.58 11.69
C ASP A 462 11.27 17.13 10.51
N LEU A 463 11.71 18.37 10.66
CA LEU A 463 12.47 19.08 9.65
C LEU A 463 13.87 18.48 9.42
N ASN A 464 14.43 17.75 10.40
CA ASN A 464 15.70 17.05 10.20
C ASN A 464 15.53 15.90 9.20
N ILE A 465 14.44 15.13 9.33
CA ILE A 465 14.10 14.06 8.37
C ILE A 465 13.91 14.65 6.97
N TRP A 466 13.15 15.76 6.90
CA TRP A 466 12.92 16.48 5.65
C TRP A 466 14.25 16.98 5.03
N LYS A 467 15.14 17.53 5.85
CA LYS A 467 16.49 17.96 5.43
C LYS A 467 17.28 16.78 4.88
N ALA A 468 17.32 15.63 5.57
CA ALA A 468 18.06 14.44 5.14
C ALA A 468 17.62 13.96 3.75
N ILE A 469 16.32 13.94 3.50
CA ILE A 469 15.74 13.55 2.19
C ILE A 469 16.14 14.53 1.10
N LEU A 470 15.95 15.83 1.33
CA LEU A 470 16.22 16.86 0.32
C LEU A 470 17.73 16.94 -0.01
N GLU A 471 18.57 16.97 1.01
CA GLU A 471 20.03 16.98 0.83
C GLU A 471 20.54 15.68 0.19
N GLY A 472 19.93 14.53 0.53
CA GLY A 472 20.24 13.27 -0.13
C GLY A 472 20.06 13.31 -1.64
N CYS A 473 18.98 13.96 -2.11
CA CYS A 473 18.71 14.18 -3.53
C CYS A 473 19.71 15.15 -4.17
N LEU A 474 19.92 16.31 -3.54
CA LEU A 474 20.79 17.36 -4.07
C LEU A 474 22.26 16.92 -4.13
N ASP A 475 22.73 16.28 -3.06
CA ASP A 475 24.11 15.72 -3.00
C ASP A 475 24.34 14.58 -4.00
N ALA A 476 23.27 13.85 -4.38
CA ALA A 476 23.35 12.86 -5.45
C ALA A 476 23.47 13.47 -6.85
N GLY A 477 23.16 14.78 -7.00
CA GLY A 477 23.23 15.53 -8.26
C GLY A 477 21.88 15.78 -8.94
N PHE A 478 20.78 15.49 -8.28
CA PHE A 478 19.44 15.80 -8.81
C PHE A 478 19.12 17.30 -8.76
N GLU A 479 18.41 17.79 -9.76
CA GLU A 479 17.84 19.14 -9.79
C GLU A 479 16.36 19.12 -9.42
N LEU A 480 15.95 19.95 -8.45
CA LEU A 480 14.55 20.09 -8.04
C LEU A 480 13.74 20.87 -9.09
N MET A 481 12.77 20.22 -9.71
CA MET A 481 11.94 20.76 -10.77
C MET A 481 10.61 21.35 -10.27
N GLY A 482 10.13 20.89 -9.13
CA GLY A 482 8.89 21.37 -8.52
C GLY A 482 8.37 20.45 -7.43
N ILE A 483 7.48 21.00 -6.61
CA ILE A 483 6.82 20.32 -5.51
C ILE A 483 5.32 20.54 -5.65
N VAL A 484 4.51 19.49 -5.47
CA VAL A 484 3.05 19.54 -5.53
C VAL A 484 2.50 18.97 -4.25
N LEU A 485 1.60 19.68 -3.58
CA LEU A 485 0.80 19.08 -2.53
C LEU A 485 -0.27 18.19 -3.16
N GLN A 486 -0.28 16.93 -2.77
CA GLN A 486 -1.18 15.89 -3.24
C GLN A 486 -2.15 15.51 -2.14
N SER A 487 -3.45 15.69 -2.36
CA SER A 487 -4.50 15.27 -1.44
C SER A 487 -4.56 13.74 -1.29
N GLN A 488 -5.03 13.25 -0.13
CA GLN A 488 -5.20 11.83 0.15
C GLN A 488 -6.66 11.39 -0.02
N ALA A 489 -6.90 10.18 -0.53
CA ALA A 489 -8.25 9.63 -0.75
C ALA A 489 -9.02 9.38 0.56
N VAL A 490 -8.29 9.10 1.65
CA VAL A 490 -8.85 8.83 2.99
C VAL A 490 -7.94 9.51 4.00
N SER A 491 -8.50 10.32 4.89
CA SER A 491 -7.75 10.82 6.04
C SER A 491 -7.25 9.62 6.86
N SER A 492 -5.95 9.53 7.14
CA SER A 492 -5.42 8.47 8.00
C SER A 492 -6.11 8.53 9.37
N GLY A 493 -6.28 7.38 10.04
CA GLY A 493 -6.99 7.29 11.33
C GLY A 493 -6.43 8.23 12.40
N THR A 494 -5.14 8.56 12.35
CA THR A 494 -4.47 9.56 13.20
C THR A 494 -4.80 11.00 12.79
N GLN A 495 -5.04 11.28 11.52
CA GLN A 495 -5.44 12.60 11.02
C GLN A 495 -6.93 12.88 11.26
N GLY A 496 -7.78 11.85 11.32
CA GLY A 496 -9.21 11.99 11.58
C GLY A 496 -9.54 12.42 13.03
N ILE A 497 -8.67 12.12 13.98
CA ILE A 497 -8.84 12.45 15.41
C ILE A 497 -8.31 13.85 15.75
N ASN A 498 -7.31 14.36 15.01
CA ASN A 498 -6.66 15.65 15.23
C ASN A 498 -6.81 16.60 14.04
N LYS A 499 -8.03 16.86 13.61
CA LYS A 499 -8.31 17.72 12.44
C LYS A 499 -7.83 19.17 12.55
N LYS A 500 -7.56 19.66 13.76
CA LYS A 500 -7.30 21.08 13.99
C LYS A 500 -5.91 21.58 13.55
N ASN A 501 -4.89 20.72 13.31
CA ASN A 501 -3.51 21.17 13.00
C ASN A 501 -2.68 20.17 12.18
N THR A 502 -3.28 19.31 11.35
CA THR A 502 -2.54 18.34 10.53
C THR A 502 -2.55 18.72 9.06
N LEU A 503 -1.40 18.68 8.41
CA LEU A 503 -1.30 18.71 6.95
C LEU A 503 -2.13 17.55 6.37
N THR A 504 -3.03 17.86 5.45
CA THR A 504 -4.00 16.91 4.90
C THR A 504 -3.57 16.29 3.56
N GLY A 505 -2.28 16.13 3.33
CA GLY A 505 -1.75 15.59 2.08
C GLY A 505 -0.28 15.20 2.18
N ASP A 506 0.24 14.64 1.11
CA ASP A 506 1.68 14.38 0.92
C ASP A 506 2.23 15.34 -0.12
N PHE A 507 3.47 15.78 0.04
CA PHE A 507 4.14 16.50 -1.03
C PHE A 507 4.74 15.53 -2.05
N VAL A 508 4.51 15.78 -3.33
CA VAL A 508 5.20 15.08 -4.42
C VAL A 508 6.33 15.97 -4.93
N TYR A 509 7.55 15.52 -4.69
CA TYR A 509 8.77 16.18 -5.14
C TYR A 509 9.16 15.63 -6.52
N ASN A 510 9.41 16.52 -7.47
CA ASN A 510 9.83 16.17 -8.81
C ASN A 510 11.26 16.62 -9.03
N PHE A 511 12.15 15.68 -9.31
CA PHE A 511 13.56 15.91 -9.57
C PHE A 511 13.93 15.45 -10.97
N LYS A 512 15.01 16.01 -11.51
CA LYS A 512 15.58 15.62 -12.80
C LYS A 512 17.06 15.30 -12.66
N LYS A 513 17.52 14.23 -13.32
CA LYS A 513 18.94 13.97 -13.52
C LYS A 513 19.45 14.81 -14.67
N VAL A 514 20.33 15.77 -14.40
CA VAL A 514 20.90 16.68 -15.42
C VAL A 514 22.27 16.18 -15.83
N GLU A 515 22.56 16.13 -17.13
CA GLU A 515 23.91 15.86 -17.63
C GLU A 515 24.85 17.01 -17.21
N ASN A 516 25.97 16.71 -16.63
CA ASN A 516 27.03 17.66 -16.24
C ASN A 516 26.91 18.38 -14.88
N ASN A 517 26.21 17.83 -13.92
CA ASN A 517 26.15 18.42 -12.57
C ASN A 517 27.18 17.83 -11.58
N ILE A 518 28.30 17.28 -12.09
CA ILE A 518 29.31 16.61 -11.24
C ILE A 518 30.08 17.60 -10.33
N ASP A 519 30.06 18.90 -10.62
CA ASP A 519 30.83 19.91 -9.89
C ASP A 519 30.03 20.82 -8.92
N LYS A 520 28.73 20.57 -8.69
CA LYS A 520 27.93 21.33 -7.73
C LYS A 520 27.58 20.52 -6.49
N THR A 521 28.59 20.07 -5.77
CA THR A 521 28.40 19.35 -4.48
C THR A 521 28.26 20.29 -3.28
N THR A 522 28.29 21.60 -3.46
CA THR A 522 28.09 22.58 -2.39
C THR A 522 26.99 23.56 -2.79
N TYR A 523 25.76 23.28 -2.35
CA TYR A 523 24.74 24.32 -2.30
C TYR A 523 24.97 25.13 -1.01
N GLU A 524 24.91 26.44 -1.13
CA GLU A 524 24.96 27.32 0.03
C GLU A 524 23.56 27.51 0.60
N TYR A 525 23.42 27.43 1.92
CA TYR A 525 22.19 27.80 2.59
C TYR A 525 21.95 29.31 2.40
N MET A 526 20.66 29.67 2.31
CA MET A 526 20.27 31.06 2.23
C MET A 526 20.66 31.79 3.54
N LYS A 527 21.38 32.88 3.42
CA LYS A 527 21.64 33.78 4.56
C LYS A 527 20.35 34.47 5.00
N ASN A 528 20.20 34.71 6.30
CA ASN A 528 18.98 35.29 6.90
C ASN A 528 17.70 34.51 6.55
N ALA A 529 17.78 33.20 6.46
CA ALA A 529 16.68 32.33 6.05
C ALA A 529 15.43 32.48 6.92
N GLU A 530 15.56 32.71 8.23
CA GLU A 530 14.43 32.96 9.14
C GLU A 530 13.65 34.22 8.74
N GLU A 531 14.35 35.31 8.46
CA GLU A 531 13.72 36.56 8.02
C GLU A 531 13.03 36.39 6.65
N PHE A 532 13.67 35.69 5.72
CA PHE A 532 13.08 35.36 4.42
C PHE A 532 11.78 34.58 4.60
N ILE A 533 11.76 33.54 5.45
CA ILE A 533 10.57 32.74 5.74
C ILE A 533 9.45 33.60 6.31
N VAL A 534 9.76 34.41 7.33
CA VAL A 534 8.77 35.29 7.99
C VAL A 534 8.17 36.30 7.00
N ASN A 535 9.00 36.95 6.17
CA ASN A 535 8.52 37.90 5.18
C ASN A 535 7.66 37.23 4.09
N THR A 536 8.07 36.05 3.62
CA THR A 536 7.31 35.26 2.63
C THR A 536 5.94 34.85 3.18
N ILE A 537 5.88 34.40 4.44
CA ILE A 537 4.62 34.06 5.10
C ILE A 537 3.74 35.31 5.28
N LYS A 538 4.32 36.42 5.70
CA LYS A 538 3.61 37.69 5.89
C LYS A 538 2.93 38.16 4.59
N GLU A 539 3.66 38.16 3.49
CA GLU A 539 3.12 38.52 2.16
C GLU A 539 1.95 37.60 1.75
N PHE A 540 2.10 36.29 2.00
CA PHE A 540 1.03 35.32 1.69
C PHE A 540 -0.22 35.58 2.52
N LEU A 541 -0.07 35.77 3.83
CA LEU A 541 -1.18 36.04 4.75
C LEU A 541 -1.91 37.35 4.43
N ILE A 542 -1.18 38.40 4.08
CA ILE A 542 -1.77 39.67 3.63
C ILE A 542 -2.59 39.48 2.34
N LYS A 543 -1.99 38.78 1.35
CA LYS A 543 -2.65 38.57 0.04
C LYS A 543 -3.91 37.72 0.15
N LYS A 544 -3.97 36.81 1.10
CA LYS A 544 -5.05 35.82 1.27
C LYS A 544 -6.07 36.19 2.34
N ASP A 545 -5.83 37.26 3.08
CA ASP A 545 -6.63 37.63 4.28
C ASP A 545 -6.70 36.50 5.32
N GLY A 546 -5.50 35.98 5.66
CA GLY A 546 -5.32 34.86 6.55
C GLY A 546 -5.35 33.48 5.85
N ALA A 547 -4.74 32.48 6.48
CA ALA A 547 -4.64 31.12 5.96
C ALA A 547 -4.69 30.07 7.08
N THR A 548 -5.22 28.89 6.78
CA THR A 548 -5.13 27.73 7.65
C THR A 548 -3.68 27.24 7.74
N SER A 549 -3.35 26.45 8.76
CA SER A 549 -2.01 25.86 8.89
C SER A 549 -1.65 25.03 7.63
N SER A 550 -2.59 24.28 7.08
CA SER A 550 -2.36 23.49 5.87
C SER A 550 -1.96 24.36 4.69
N GLU A 551 -2.77 25.37 4.37
CA GLU A 551 -2.51 26.30 3.27
C GLU A 551 -1.18 27.05 3.43
N LEU A 552 -0.82 27.37 4.67
CA LEU A 552 0.43 28.05 4.95
C LEU A 552 1.65 27.14 4.69
N TYR A 553 1.60 25.89 5.16
CA TYR A 553 2.68 24.92 4.91
C TYR A 553 2.77 24.55 3.44
N GLU A 554 1.64 24.39 2.75
CA GLU A 554 1.58 24.14 1.30
C GLU A 554 2.29 25.23 0.51
N TYR A 555 2.13 26.47 0.93
CA TYR A 555 2.77 27.62 0.28
C TYR A 555 4.25 27.71 0.62
N ILE A 556 4.63 27.62 1.90
CA ILE A 556 5.99 27.95 2.35
C ILE A 556 7.01 26.83 2.09
N ILE A 557 6.64 25.54 2.24
CA ILE A 557 7.58 24.43 2.12
C ILE A 557 8.25 24.36 0.75
N PRO A 558 7.53 24.48 -0.39
CA PRO A 558 8.16 24.52 -1.71
C PRO A 558 9.13 25.68 -1.88
N ILE A 559 8.80 26.84 -1.32
CA ILE A 559 9.64 28.03 -1.43
C ILE A 559 10.93 27.88 -0.61
N VAL A 560 10.80 27.39 0.63
CA VAL A 560 11.93 27.12 1.52
C VAL A 560 12.87 26.07 0.90
N ALA A 561 12.31 24.99 0.36
CA ALA A 561 13.09 23.95 -0.31
C ALA A 561 13.86 24.47 -1.52
N LYS A 562 13.16 25.19 -2.41
CA LYS A 562 13.75 25.74 -3.65
C LYS A 562 14.87 26.75 -3.40
N ASN A 563 14.77 27.51 -2.32
CA ASN A 563 15.72 28.58 -2.01
C ASN A 563 16.78 28.14 -0.97
N HIS A 564 16.84 26.85 -0.60
CA HIS A 564 17.74 26.33 0.44
C HIS A 564 17.65 27.09 1.79
N ALA A 565 16.43 27.57 2.11
CA ALA A 565 16.15 28.40 3.28
C ALA A 565 15.67 27.59 4.50
N TYR A 566 16.10 26.35 4.64
CA TYR A 566 15.67 25.45 5.73
C TYR A 566 16.67 25.34 6.87
N CYS A 567 17.83 25.98 6.76
CA CYS A 567 18.80 26.12 7.84
C CYS A 567 19.06 27.58 8.16
N ASN A 568 19.33 27.86 9.44
CA ASN A 568 19.84 29.16 9.84
C ASN A 568 21.34 29.30 9.50
N ASP A 569 21.91 30.46 9.74
CA ASP A 569 23.31 30.77 9.44
C ASP A 569 24.32 29.85 10.19
N ASP A 570 23.90 29.23 11.29
CA ASP A 570 24.69 28.22 12.03
C ASP A 570 24.51 26.80 11.48
N GLY A 571 23.78 26.60 10.38
CA GLY A 571 23.50 25.30 9.78
C GLY A 571 22.46 24.44 10.52
N LYS A 572 21.78 25.00 11.54
CA LYS A 572 20.70 24.32 12.25
C LYS A 572 19.39 24.43 11.49
N VAL A 573 18.63 23.36 11.48
CA VAL A 573 17.31 23.33 10.83
C VAL A 573 16.36 24.31 11.52
N ILE A 574 15.70 25.15 10.71
CA ILE A 574 14.77 26.17 11.17
C ILE A 574 13.43 25.52 11.54
N ASN A 575 12.96 25.75 12.74
CA ASN A 575 11.63 25.32 13.16
C ASN A 575 10.56 26.31 12.67
N ILE A 576 10.01 26.02 11.48
CA ILE A 576 9.00 26.87 10.83
C ILE A 576 7.76 27.07 11.72
N GLU A 577 7.32 26.04 12.46
CA GLU A 577 6.18 26.14 13.38
C GLU A 577 6.46 27.16 14.49
N SER A 578 7.65 27.13 15.06
CA SER A 578 8.07 28.10 16.08
C SER A 578 8.14 29.51 15.52
N LEU A 579 8.63 29.69 14.28
CA LEU A 579 8.64 30.99 13.61
C LEU A 579 7.23 31.53 13.39
N ILE A 580 6.31 30.66 12.94
CA ILE A 580 4.91 31.04 12.72
C ILE A 580 4.29 31.49 14.05
N LYS A 581 4.40 30.69 15.10
CA LYS A 581 3.84 31.02 16.44
C LYS A 581 4.41 32.31 17.04
N LYS A 582 5.67 32.59 16.78
CA LYS A 582 6.33 33.80 17.29
C LYS A 582 5.87 35.07 16.55
N ASN A 583 5.63 35.01 15.26
CA ASN A 583 5.46 36.18 14.40
C ASN A 583 4.03 36.44 13.95
N PHE A 584 3.11 35.49 14.07
CA PHE A 584 1.74 35.59 13.58
C PHE A 584 0.73 35.19 14.64
N ASP A 585 -0.50 35.70 14.53
CA ASP A 585 -1.60 35.39 15.43
C ASP A 585 -2.47 34.27 14.84
N TYR A 586 -2.99 33.42 15.74
CA TYR A 586 -3.88 32.32 15.38
C TYR A 586 -5.28 32.64 15.90
N ILE A 587 -6.19 32.97 15.00
CA ILE A 587 -7.54 33.44 15.34
C ILE A 587 -8.60 32.41 14.95
N GLU A 588 -9.66 32.41 15.71
CA GLU A 588 -10.86 31.65 15.39
C GLU A 588 -11.76 32.45 14.44
N VAL A 589 -12.21 31.79 13.36
CA VAL A 589 -13.08 32.38 12.36
C VAL A 589 -14.37 31.56 12.28
N ILE A 590 -15.50 32.19 12.50
CA ILE A 590 -16.80 31.55 12.37
C ILE A 590 -17.14 31.47 10.88
N LYS A 591 -17.28 30.25 10.35
CA LYS A 591 -17.77 30.01 9.00
C LYS A 591 -19.26 29.67 9.02
N PHE A 592 -20.00 30.30 8.11
CA PHE A 592 -21.37 29.92 7.79
C PHE A 592 -21.33 29.14 6.47
N ASP A 593 -21.65 27.85 6.50
CA ASP A 593 -21.83 27.03 5.31
C ASP A 593 -23.24 26.40 5.29
N ASP A 594 -23.58 25.71 4.19
CA ASP A 594 -24.88 25.06 3.99
C ASP A 594 -25.19 23.96 5.04
N LYS A 595 -24.24 23.62 5.91
CA LYS A 595 -24.35 22.62 6.99
C LYS A 595 -24.49 23.25 8.39
N GLY A 596 -24.44 24.57 8.50
CA GLY A 596 -24.57 25.31 9.74
C GLY A 596 -23.36 26.17 10.12
N ILE A 597 -23.23 26.51 11.41
CA ILE A 597 -22.13 27.30 11.94
C ILE A 597 -20.98 26.35 12.26
N GLY A 598 -19.83 26.54 11.57
CA GLY A 598 -18.58 25.83 11.83
C GLY A 598 -17.49 26.77 12.38
N GLU A 599 -16.68 26.28 13.31
CA GLU A 599 -15.46 26.96 13.76
C GLU A 599 -14.29 26.57 12.85
N ASP A 600 -13.58 27.55 12.32
CA ASP A 600 -12.30 27.38 11.60
C ASP A 600 -11.23 28.25 12.24
N TYR A 601 -9.96 27.92 12.04
CA TYR A 601 -8.85 28.66 12.63
C TYR A 601 -7.88 29.11 11.54
N LYS A 602 -7.48 30.38 11.58
CA LYS A 602 -6.55 30.95 10.62
C LYS A 602 -5.38 31.66 11.28
N TRP A 603 -4.24 31.60 10.62
CA TRP A 603 -3.09 32.47 10.89
C TRP A 603 -3.32 33.80 10.19
N VAL A 604 -3.02 34.88 10.90
CA VAL A 604 -3.10 36.26 10.40
C VAL A 604 -1.85 37.03 10.82
N VAL A 605 -1.59 38.12 10.13
CA VAL A 605 -0.50 39.04 10.48
C VAL A 605 -0.88 39.74 11.79
N LYS A 606 0.08 39.84 12.72
CA LYS A 606 -0.05 40.57 13.99
C LYS A 606 -0.34 42.04 13.74
#